data_df2a1c4c168d1fcfacbb2d62c5e61c42
#
_entry.id   df2a1c4c168d1fcfacbb2d62c5e61c42
#
_cell.length_a   1.000
_cell.length_b   1.000
_cell.length_c   1.000
_cell.angle_alpha   90.00
_cell.angle_beta   90.00
_cell.angle_gamma   90.00
#
_symmetry.space_group_name_H-M   'P 1'
#
loop_
_entity.id
_entity.type
_entity.pdbx_description
1 polymer ?
#
loop_
_entity_poly.entity_id
_entity_poly.type
_entity_poly.pdbx_seq_one_letter_code
_entity_poly.pdbx_strand_id
1 'polypeptide(L)'
;MGGAAGHMNHPFDLGWVDTGSDLIDFFEKAKAFVEKKGAGAVKIDGVNVSFKVVETPNGHEFAVDRGSLKPIDIEGITMARVDDRFPEGHGMRPAIRTLLTILNTALPTIKSELVELDMWGNPAIFLNTEYVAGTTNVTKYDENFLAIHGLNQFYHKIH
;
A
#
# COMPACT_ATOMS: atom_id res chain seq x y z
N MET A 1 8.23 5.52 5.84
CA MET A 1 7.17 6.48 5.43
C MET A 1 5.90 5.70 5.21
N GLY A 2 4.81 6.05 5.90
CA GLY A 2 3.54 5.34 5.78
C GLY A 2 2.88 5.57 4.42
N GLY A 3 2.25 4.53 3.88
CA GLY A 3 1.33 4.67 2.76
C GLY A 3 -0.02 5.26 3.20
N ALA A 4 -1.00 5.30 2.30
CA ALA A 4 -2.35 5.83 2.57
C ALA A 4 -3.05 5.17 3.76
N ALA A 5 -2.69 3.93 4.11
CA ALA A 5 -3.24 3.19 5.25
C ALA A 5 -2.53 3.47 6.59
N GLY A 6 -1.50 4.32 6.60
CA GLY A 6 -0.72 4.63 7.79
C GLY A 6 0.43 3.67 8.05
N HIS A 7 1.12 3.90 9.16
CA HIS A 7 2.20 3.04 9.67
C HIS A 7 1.68 2.08 10.72
N MET A 8 2.22 0.87 10.69
CA MET A 8 2.18 0.01 11.86
C MET A 8 3.22 0.55 12.87
N ASN A 9 2.76 0.94 14.04
CA ASN A 9 3.64 1.45 15.08
C ASN A 9 4.56 0.33 15.60
N HIS A 10 5.80 0.68 15.90
CA HIS A 10 6.65 -0.20 16.67
C HIS A 10 6.19 -0.24 18.14
N PRO A 11 6.46 -1.31 18.86
CA PRO A 11 6.06 -1.40 20.28
C PRO A 11 6.49 -0.21 21.14
N PHE A 12 7.66 0.35 20.86
CA PHE A 12 8.21 1.50 21.56
C PHE A 12 7.67 2.87 21.08
N ASP A 13 6.87 2.90 20.00
CA ASP A 13 6.19 4.10 19.49
C ASP A 13 4.73 4.18 19.97
N LEU A 14 4.27 3.19 20.73
CA LEU A 14 2.93 3.19 21.29
C LEU A 14 2.84 4.20 22.44
N GLY A 15 1.83 5.07 22.41
CA GLY A 15 1.68 6.20 23.33
C GLY A 15 1.45 5.83 24.81
N TRP A 16 1.49 4.54 25.14
CA TRP A 16 1.41 4.01 26.52
C TRP A 16 2.66 3.21 26.92
N VAL A 17 3.66 3.15 26.06
CA VAL A 17 4.96 2.49 26.34
C VAL A 17 5.99 3.58 26.59
N ASP A 18 6.13 3.96 27.87
CA ASP A 18 7.02 5.02 28.29
C ASP A 18 8.31 4.48 28.95
N THR A 19 8.26 3.26 29.46
CA THR A 19 9.37 2.64 30.20
C THR A 19 9.73 1.26 29.63
N GLY A 20 10.92 0.77 30.01
CA GLY A 20 11.33 -0.60 29.70
C GLY A 20 10.39 -1.67 30.29
N SER A 21 9.76 -1.38 31.43
CA SER A 21 8.75 -2.26 32.04
C SER A 21 7.50 -2.35 31.18
N ASP A 22 7.02 -1.24 30.64
CA ASP A 22 5.84 -1.21 29.76
C ASP A 22 6.10 -2.01 28.48
N LEU A 23 7.32 -1.94 27.97
CA LEU A 23 7.73 -2.71 26.80
C LEU A 23 7.76 -4.22 27.08
N ILE A 24 8.25 -4.64 28.25
CA ILE A 24 8.23 -6.04 28.68
C ILE A 24 6.79 -6.52 28.81
N ASP A 25 5.94 -5.75 29.49
CA ASP A 25 4.51 -6.05 29.65
C ASP A 25 3.79 -6.17 28.30
N PHE A 26 4.15 -5.32 27.32
CA PHE A 26 3.63 -5.44 25.96
C PHE A 26 3.97 -6.79 25.33
N PHE A 27 5.24 -7.22 25.39
CA PHE A 27 5.65 -8.48 24.79
C PHE A 27 5.06 -9.69 25.51
N GLU A 28 4.91 -9.65 26.84
CA GLU A 28 4.25 -10.71 27.58
C GLU A 28 2.76 -10.85 27.20
N LYS A 29 2.04 -9.74 27.05
CA LYS A 29 0.66 -9.72 26.59
C LYS A 29 0.54 -10.19 25.14
N ALA A 30 1.45 -9.76 24.27
CA ALA A 30 1.49 -10.19 22.86
C ALA A 30 1.73 -11.71 22.77
N LYS A 31 2.69 -12.25 23.52
CA LYS A 31 2.97 -13.69 23.62
C LYS A 31 1.73 -14.46 24.06
N ALA A 32 1.11 -14.04 25.17
CA ALA A 32 -0.09 -14.70 25.70
C ALA A 32 -1.27 -14.66 24.71
N PHE A 33 -1.40 -13.57 23.94
CA PHE A 33 -2.42 -13.44 22.90
C PHE A 33 -2.19 -14.45 21.76
N VAL A 34 -0.97 -14.56 21.26
CA VAL A 34 -0.61 -15.50 20.19
C VAL A 34 -0.78 -16.93 20.65
N GLU A 35 -0.31 -17.28 21.85
CA GLU A 35 -0.43 -18.62 22.42
C GLU A 35 -1.89 -19.03 22.64
N LYS A 36 -2.73 -18.11 23.09
CA LYS A 36 -4.15 -18.40 23.39
C LYS A 36 -5.04 -18.48 22.17
N LYS A 37 -4.81 -17.63 21.16
CA LYS A 37 -5.68 -17.51 19.98
C LYS A 37 -5.06 -18.06 18.70
N GLY A 38 -3.78 -18.36 18.69
CA GLY A 38 -3.07 -18.79 17.48
C GLY A 38 -3.11 -17.73 16.37
N ALA A 39 -3.41 -16.46 16.72
CA ALA A 39 -3.56 -15.38 15.77
C ALA A 39 -2.26 -14.57 15.67
N GLY A 40 -1.68 -14.59 14.53
CA GLY A 40 -0.55 -13.76 14.16
C GLY A 40 -0.55 -13.55 12.64
N ALA A 41 -0.05 -12.43 12.20
CA ALA A 41 0.17 -12.15 10.79
C ALA A 41 1.63 -11.82 10.56
N VAL A 42 2.18 -12.35 9.47
CA VAL A 42 3.53 -12.00 9.05
C VAL A 42 3.50 -10.59 8.46
N LYS A 43 4.31 -9.68 9.01
CA LYS A 43 4.53 -8.38 8.39
C LYS A 43 5.43 -8.59 7.16
N ILE A 44 4.92 -8.19 6.00
CA ILE A 44 5.70 -8.17 4.77
C ILE A 44 6.55 -6.91 4.79
N ASP A 45 7.83 -7.05 4.49
CA ASP A 45 8.78 -5.94 4.40
C ASP A 45 9.05 -5.63 2.93
N GLY A 46 8.46 -4.58 2.45
CA GLY A 46 8.54 -4.13 1.07
C GLY A 46 8.31 -2.63 0.95
N VAL A 47 7.86 -2.20 -0.20
CA VAL A 47 7.50 -0.81 -0.46
C VAL A 47 5.98 -0.69 -0.48
N ASN A 48 5.42 0.06 0.47
CA ASN A 48 4.01 0.34 0.47
C ASN A 48 3.63 1.19 -0.75
N VAL A 49 2.73 0.65 -1.54
CA VAL A 49 2.18 1.26 -2.76
C VAL A 49 0.68 0.99 -2.76
N SER A 50 -0.11 2.01 -3.04
CA SER A 50 -1.55 1.85 -3.20
C SER A 50 -1.95 2.06 -4.65
N PHE A 51 -3.00 1.36 -5.10
CA PHE A 51 -3.49 1.45 -6.46
C PHE A 51 -4.98 1.74 -6.47
N LYS A 52 -5.40 2.59 -7.40
CA LYS A 52 -6.80 2.89 -7.69
C LYS A 52 -7.05 2.89 -9.19
N VAL A 53 -8.30 2.81 -9.59
CA VAL A 53 -8.70 2.93 -10.99
C VAL A 53 -9.19 4.35 -11.22
N VAL A 54 -8.63 5.01 -12.22
CA VAL A 54 -9.00 6.38 -12.60
C VAL A 54 -9.49 6.41 -14.04
N GLU A 55 -10.36 7.37 -14.32
CA GLU A 55 -10.80 7.67 -15.67
C GLU A 55 -9.85 8.67 -16.32
N THR A 56 -9.47 8.40 -17.56
CA THR A 56 -8.62 9.27 -18.38
C THR A 56 -9.28 9.48 -19.74
N PRO A 57 -8.80 10.41 -20.56
CA PRO A 57 -9.31 10.58 -21.91
C PRO A 57 -9.24 9.32 -22.80
N ASN A 58 -8.36 8.38 -22.43
CA ASN A 58 -8.14 7.12 -23.15
C ASN A 58 -8.93 5.93 -22.54
N GLY A 59 -9.76 6.17 -21.53
CA GLY A 59 -10.50 5.15 -20.80
C GLY A 59 -10.01 5.01 -19.35
N HIS A 60 -10.32 3.86 -18.74
CA HIS A 60 -9.91 3.59 -17.36
C HIS A 60 -8.51 2.96 -17.34
N GLU A 61 -7.72 3.36 -16.37
CA GLU A 61 -6.41 2.77 -16.09
C GLU A 61 -6.09 2.75 -14.60
N PHE A 62 -5.16 1.89 -14.20
CA PHE A 62 -4.62 1.93 -12.85
C PHE A 62 -3.71 3.14 -12.65
N ALA A 63 -3.83 3.74 -11.48
CA ALA A 63 -2.96 4.80 -11.02
C ALA A 63 -2.40 4.48 -9.64
N VAL A 64 -1.17 4.92 -9.38
CA VAL A 64 -0.53 4.81 -8.06
C VAL A 64 -1.04 5.91 -7.15
N ASP A 65 -1.38 5.53 -5.93
CA ASP A 65 -1.62 6.45 -4.82
C ASP A 65 -0.47 6.36 -3.82
N ARG A 66 0.13 7.49 -3.50
CA ARG A 66 1.25 7.56 -2.55
C ARG A 66 0.86 8.06 -1.16
N GLY A 67 -0.44 8.29 -0.95
CA GLY A 67 -0.97 8.73 0.35
C GLY A 67 -0.41 10.07 0.82
N SER A 68 0.03 10.95 -0.08
CA SER A 68 0.51 12.28 0.25
C SER A 68 -0.55 13.34 -0.06
N LEU A 69 -0.42 14.52 0.54
CA LEU A 69 -1.33 15.64 0.27
C LEU A 69 -1.01 16.38 -1.03
N LYS A 70 -0.03 15.94 -1.81
CA LYS A 70 0.27 16.54 -3.11
C LYS A 70 -0.86 16.22 -4.10
N PRO A 71 -1.33 17.20 -4.89
CA PRO A 71 -2.41 16.97 -5.86
C PRO A 71 -2.17 15.77 -6.78
N ILE A 72 -0.95 15.61 -7.31
CA ILE A 72 -0.60 14.48 -8.18
C ILE A 72 -0.77 13.11 -7.49
N ASP A 73 -0.50 13.01 -6.20
CA ASP A 73 -0.66 11.77 -5.44
C ASP A 73 -2.15 11.51 -5.13
N ILE A 74 -2.95 12.56 -4.90
CA ILE A 74 -4.40 12.46 -4.63
C ILE A 74 -5.17 12.06 -5.89
N GLU A 75 -4.88 12.69 -7.02
CA GLU A 75 -5.49 12.38 -8.32
C GLU A 75 -5.10 10.98 -8.80
N GLY A 76 -3.93 10.52 -8.40
CA GLY A 76 -3.32 9.28 -8.83
C GLY A 76 -2.28 9.51 -9.95
N ILE A 77 -1.23 8.71 -9.88
CA ILE A 77 -0.10 8.77 -10.78
C ILE A 77 -0.31 7.70 -11.84
N THR A 78 -0.84 8.08 -12.99
CA THR A 78 -1.00 7.19 -14.15
C THR A 78 0.35 6.93 -14.82
N MET A 79 0.40 5.98 -15.76
CA MET A 79 1.62 5.69 -16.52
C MET A 79 2.22 6.95 -17.17
N ALA A 80 1.37 7.83 -17.69
CA ALA A 80 1.79 9.07 -18.34
C ALA A 80 2.43 10.08 -17.36
N ARG A 81 2.09 10.00 -16.07
CA ARG A 81 2.55 10.93 -15.03
C ARG A 81 3.68 10.36 -14.14
N VAL A 82 4.14 9.12 -14.42
CA VAL A 82 5.21 8.50 -13.62
C VAL A 82 6.47 9.36 -13.58
N ASP A 83 6.86 9.94 -14.70
CA ASP A 83 8.10 10.71 -14.81
C ASP A 83 8.03 12.04 -14.08
N ASP A 84 6.85 12.65 -14.00
CA ASP A 84 6.61 13.88 -13.24
C ASP A 84 6.79 13.64 -11.74
N ARG A 85 6.36 12.48 -11.26
CA ARG A 85 6.42 12.14 -9.83
C ARG A 85 7.74 11.47 -9.43
N PHE A 86 8.31 10.69 -10.33
CA PHE A 86 9.53 9.91 -10.13
C PHE A 86 10.52 10.23 -11.26
N PRO A 87 11.32 11.32 -11.12
CA PRO A 87 12.26 11.72 -12.15
C PRO A 87 13.33 10.66 -12.40
N GLU A 88 14.14 10.88 -13.43
CA GLU A 88 15.25 9.99 -13.77
C GLU A 88 16.18 9.77 -12.58
N GLY A 89 16.60 8.52 -12.37
CA GLY A 89 17.41 8.12 -11.22
C GLY A 89 16.62 7.85 -9.94
N HIS A 90 15.32 8.14 -9.89
CA HIS A 90 14.50 7.80 -8.71
C HIS A 90 14.25 6.30 -8.64
N GLY A 91 14.65 5.66 -7.52
CA GLY A 91 14.58 4.20 -7.35
C GLY A 91 13.20 3.57 -7.52
N MET A 92 12.13 4.32 -7.27
CA MET A 92 10.76 3.83 -7.45
C MET A 92 10.27 3.83 -8.90
N ARG A 93 10.89 4.63 -9.78
CA ARG A 93 10.42 4.80 -11.17
C ARG A 93 10.29 3.50 -11.95
N PRO A 94 11.33 2.63 -12.02
CA PRO A 94 11.20 1.37 -12.75
C PRO A 94 10.18 0.42 -12.13
N ALA A 95 10.11 0.34 -10.81
CA ALA A 95 9.15 -0.50 -10.11
C ALA A 95 7.69 -0.08 -10.40
N ILE A 96 7.39 1.22 -10.31
CA ILE A 96 6.05 1.75 -10.59
C ILE A 96 5.67 1.55 -12.05
N ARG A 97 6.58 1.77 -13.00
CA ARG A 97 6.32 1.50 -14.42
C ARG A 97 5.98 0.03 -14.66
N THR A 98 6.74 -0.89 -14.08
CA THR A 98 6.51 -2.33 -14.20
C THR A 98 5.15 -2.71 -13.61
N LEU A 99 4.83 -2.24 -12.41
CA LEU A 99 3.56 -2.53 -11.74
C LEU A 99 2.37 -1.99 -12.53
N LEU A 100 2.41 -0.74 -12.98
CA LEU A 100 1.34 -0.15 -13.79
C LEU A 100 1.17 -0.87 -15.13
N THR A 101 2.26 -1.32 -15.75
CA THR A 101 2.20 -2.11 -16.99
C THR A 101 1.46 -3.43 -16.75
N ILE A 102 1.83 -4.17 -15.69
CA ILE A 102 1.19 -5.45 -15.34
C ILE A 102 -0.30 -5.24 -15.02
N LEU A 103 -0.60 -4.28 -14.15
CA LEU A 103 -1.97 -4.02 -13.70
C LEU A 103 -2.87 -3.56 -14.86
N ASN A 104 -2.39 -2.66 -15.71
CA ASN A 104 -3.16 -2.18 -16.87
C ASN A 104 -3.33 -3.27 -17.93
N THR A 105 -2.38 -4.20 -18.05
CA THR A 105 -2.54 -5.38 -18.92
C THR A 105 -3.64 -6.31 -18.38
N ALA A 106 -3.73 -6.47 -17.07
CA ALA A 106 -4.75 -7.30 -16.43
C ALA A 106 -6.13 -6.62 -16.37
N LEU A 107 -6.19 -5.29 -16.46
CA LEU A 107 -7.39 -4.48 -16.21
C LEU A 107 -8.64 -4.98 -16.97
N PRO A 108 -8.59 -5.34 -18.27
CA PRO A 108 -9.77 -5.84 -18.97
C PRO A 108 -10.29 -7.16 -18.41
N THR A 109 -9.39 -8.02 -17.91
CA THR A 109 -9.73 -9.35 -17.41
C THR A 109 -10.37 -9.29 -16.03
N ILE A 110 -9.96 -8.33 -15.19
CA ILE A 110 -10.42 -8.20 -13.80
C ILE A 110 -11.46 -7.07 -13.61
N LYS A 111 -12.03 -6.58 -14.71
CA LYS A 111 -12.98 -5.46 -14.66
C LYS A 111 -14.21 -5.76 -13.79
N SER A 112 -14.75 -6.98 -13.87
CA SER A 112 -15.92 -7.38 -13.09
C SER A 112 -15.66 -7.32 -11.60
N GLU A 113 -14.52 -7.79 -11.17
CA GLU A 113 -14.09 -7.77 -9.77
C GLU A 113 -13.88 -6.34 -9.27
N LEU A 114 -13.31 -5.47 -10.11
CA LEU A 114 -13.14 -4.06 -9.77
C LEU A 114 -14.47 -3.31 -9.65
N VAL A 115 -15.48 -3.69 -10.44
CA VAL A 115 -16.84 -3.17 -10.32
C VAL A 115 -17.50 -3.65 -9.02
N GLU A 116 -17.37 -4.94 -8.68
CA GLU A 116 -17.89 -5.50 -7.42
C GLU A 116 -17.25 -4.86 -6.18
N LEU A 117 -15.98 -4.45 -6.28
CA LEU A 117 -15.25 -3.74 -5.22
C LEU A 117 -15.52 -2.23 -5.20
N ASP A 118 -16.42 -1.73 -6.03
CA ASP A 118 -16.71 -0.30 -6.22
C ASP A 118 -15.48 0.56 -6.57
N MET A 119 -14.47 -0.04 -7.17
CA MET A 119 -13.25 0.66 -7.60
C MET A 119 -13.35 1.25 -8.99
N TRP A 120 -14.24 0.72 -9.83
CA TRP A 120 -14.38 1.14 -11.23
C TRP A 120 -15.07 2.50 -11.31
N GLY A 121 -14.30 3.54 -11.67
CA GLY A 121 -14.81 4.91 -11.72
C GLY A 121 -14.95 5.58 -10.36
N ASN A 122 -14.45 4.96 -9.29
CA ASN A 122 -14.44 5.51 -7.94
C ASN A 122 -13.02 5.66 -7.40
N PRO A 123 -12.31 6.76 -7.69
CA PRO A 123 -10.93 6.95 -7.27
C PRO A 123 -10.74 7.14 -5.76
N ALA A 124 -11.84 7.23 -5.00
CA ALA A 124 -11.78 7.27 -3.53
C ALA A 124 -11.48 5.90 -2.92
N ILE A 125 -11.73 4.81 -3.66
CA ILE A 125 -11.43 3.44 -3.22
C ILE A 125 -10.10 2.99 -3.84
N PHE A 126 -9.24 2.41 -3.01
CA PHE A 126 -7.91 1.97 -3.44
C PHE A 126 -7.47 0.70 -2.74
N LEU A 127 -6.69 -0.10 -3.44
CA LEU A 127 -5.99 -1.26 -2.88
C LEU A 127 -4.76 -0.79 -2.10
N ASN A 128 -4.67 -1.18 -0.84
CA ASN A 128 -3.45 -1.04 -0.06
C ASN A 128 -2.56 -2.25 -0.27
N THR A 129 -1.36 -2.03 -0.76
CA THR A 129 -0.46 -3.12 -1.17
C THR A 129 0.96 -2.89 -0.72
N GLU A 130 1.72 -3.98 -0.68
CA GLU A 130 3.15 -3.98 -0.44
C GLU A 130 3.87 -4.63 -1.62
N TYR A 131 4.73 -3.89 -2.30
CA TYR A 131 5.55 -4.41 -3.38
C TYR A 131 6.89 -4.89 -2.85
N VAL A 132 7.18 -6.15 -3.11
CA VAL A 132 8.45 -6.78 -2.79
C VAL A 132 9.19 -7.07 -4.08
N ALA A 133 10.38 -6.49 -4.22
CA ALA A 133 11.29 -6.71 -5.34
C ALA A 133 12.66 -7.13 -4.81
N GLY A 134 12.93 -8.43 -4.91
CA GLY A 134 14.21 -8.99 -4.48
C GLY A 134 14.43 -8.92 -2.97
N THR A 135 15.65 -8.57 -2.58
CA THR A 135 16.04 -8.45 -1.18
C THR A 135 15.68 -7.09 -0.62
N THR A 136 14.92 -7.08 0.46
CA THR A 136 14.71 -5.88 1.28
C THR A 136 15.86 -5.70 2.28
N ASN A 137 15.86 -4.59 3.03
CA ASN A 137 16.89 -4.34 4.05
C ASN A 137 16.82 -5.31 5.24
N VAL A 138 15.70 -5.98 5.42
CA VAL A 138 15.41 -6.80 6.61
C VAL A 138 15.23 -8.27 6.26
N THR A 139 14.56 -8.57 5.14
CA THR A 139 14.20 -9.95 4.76
C THR A 139 14.55 -10.20 3.30
N LYS A 140 15.08 -11.40 3.02
CA LYS A 140 15.27 -11.88 1.67
C LYS A 140 14.03 -12.67 1.25
N TYR A 141 13.50 -12.33 0.09
CA TYR A 141 12.43 -13.08 -0.56
C TYR A 141 12.97 -13.73 -1.83
N ASP A 142 12.47 -14.92 -2.12
CA ASP A 142 12.91 -15.69 -3.31
C ASP A 142 12.23 -15.21 -4.59
N GLU A 143 11.10 -14.51 -4.46
CA GLU A 143 10.29 -14.02 -5.58
C GLU A 143 9.91 -12.55 -5.41
N ASN A 144 9.67 -11.88 -6.54
CA ASN A 144 9.04 -10.57 -6.55
C ASN A 144 7.53 -10.77 -6.53
N PHE A 145 6.83 -10.02 -5.68
CA PHE A 145 5.37 -10.12 -5.60
C PHE A 145 4.74 -8.81 -5.14
N LEU A 146 3.45 -8.70 -5.38
CA LEU A 146 2.59 -7.65 -4.84
C LEU A 146 1.62 -8.27 -3.85
N ALA A 147 1.78 -7.97 -2.57
CA ALA A 147 0.85 -8.41 -1.55
C ALA A 147 -0.30 -7.39 -1.44
N ILE A 148 -1.53 -7.87 -1.50
CA ILE A 148 -2.72 -7.03 -1.29
C ILE A 148 -3.12 -7.17 0.17
N HIS A 149 -3.05 -6.07 0.93
CA HIS A 149 -3.42 -6.04 2.35
C HIS A 149 -4.90 -5.81 2.54
N GLY A 150 -5.55 -5.10 1.62
CA GLY A 150 -6.98 -4.82 1.69
C GLY A 150 -7.41 -3.66 0.82
N LEU A 151 -8.69 -3.34 0.93
CA LEU A 151 -9.34 -2.24 0.27
C LEU A 151 -9.57 -1.12 1.28
N ASN A 152 -9.19 0.09 0.93
CA ASN A 152 -9.36 1.28 1.75
C ASN A 152 -10.18 2.32 0.99
N GLN A 153 -10.85 3.19 1.76
CA GLN A 153 -11.62 4.30 1.21
C GLN A 153 -11.22 5.62 1.85
N PHE A 154 -11.04 6.65 1.03
CA PHE A 154 -10.91 8.02 1.51
C PHE A 154 -12.26 8.57 1.95
N TYR A 155 -12.34 9.04 3.19
CA TYR A 155 -13.47 9.82 3.67
C TYR A 155 -13.07 11.29 3.73
N HIS A 156 -13.77 12.15 2.99
CA HIS A 156 -13.70 13.57 3.24
C HIS A 156 -14.41 13.86 4.57
N LYS A 157 -13.66 14.26 5.58
CA LYS A 157 -14.28 14.95 6.72
C LYS A 157 -14.78 16.29 6.20
N ILE A 158 -16.09 16.40 6.04
CA ILE A 158 -16.74 17.70 5.89
C ILE A 158 -16.62 18.39 7.26
N HIS A 159 -15.80 19.43 7.34
CA HIS A 159 -15.72 20.31 8.51
C HIS A 159 -16.79 21.38 8.41
#